data_479eaed93d015816cac01851050e3de4
#
_entry.id   479eaed93d015816cac01851050e3de4
#
_cell.length_a   1.000
_cell.length_b   1.000
_cell.length_c   1.000
_cell.angle_alpha   90.00
_cell.angle_beta   90.00
_cell.angle_gamma   90.00
#
_symmetry.space_group_name_H-M   'P 1'
#
loop_
_entity.id
_entity.type
_entity.pdbx_description
1 polymer ?
#
loop_
_entity_poly.entity_id
_entity_poly.type
_entity_poly.pdbx_seq_one_letter_code
_entity_poly.pdbx_strand_id
1 'polypeptide(L)'
;MEDIVLKNITKSFGEKTVFRDFSVVFPGGGVSCLMGPSGGGKTTLLRMILGLETPESGSITGVPERKAAVFQEDRLCPGVSPVENVLLVTGKEKEGEARSLLTELGLGDSLDLPCCELSGGMRRRAAIARALLAEGELLTLDEPFKGLDEQNRRAAAALVLRYRRGRTLLYVTHERGEAALLGGEVYQIP
;
A
#
# COMPACT_ATOMS: atom_id res chain seq x y z
N MET A 1 5.17 -9.22 16.06
CA MET A 1 3.91 -8.62 15.51
C MET A 1 2.84 -9.69 15.56
N GLU A 2 1.64 -9.30 15.94
CA GLU A 2 0.49 -10.21 15.95
C GLU A 2 -0.01 -10.45 14.53
N ASP A 3 -0.66 -11.60 14.33
CA ASP A 3 -1.37 -11.90 13.08
C ASP A 3 -2.60 -11.03 12.95
N ILE A 4 -2.88 -10.56 11.73
CA ILE A 4 -4.12 -9.83 11.45
C ILE A 4 -5.20 -10.86 11.12
N VAL A 5 -6.22 -10.95 11.98
CA VAL A 5 -7.29 -11.95 11.88
C VAL A 5 -8.61 -11.28 11.53
N LEU A 6 -9.18 -11.67 10.42
CA LEU A 6 -10.56 -11.35 10.03
C LEU A 6 -11.42 -12.59 10.25
N LYS A 7 -12.52 -12.46 11.00
CA LYS A 7 -13.40 -13.57 11.34
C LYS A 7 -14.85 -13.25 11.01
N ASN A 8 -15.46 -14.12 10.19
CA ASN A 8 -16.89 -14.07 9.80
C ASN A 8 -17.32 -12.69 9.25
N ILE A 9 -16.47 -12.07 8.44
CA ILE A 9 -16.71 -10.75 7.86
C ILE A 9 -17.83 -10.82 6.83
N THR A 10 -18.85 -9.99 7.03
CA THR A 10 -19.86 -9.71 6.03
C THR A 10 -19.83 -8.22 5.68
N LYS A 11 -19.86 -7.90 4.39
CA LYS A 11 -19.85 -6.53 3.88
C LYS A 11 -20.61 -6.45 2.56
N SER A 12 -21.53 -5.51 2.48
CA SER A 12 -22.31 -5.20 1.28
C SER A 12 -22.25 -3.71 0.95
N PHE A 13 -22.51 -3.36 -0.30
CA PHE A 13 -22.74 -1.99 -0.78
C PHE A 13 -24.04 -1.99 -1.58
N GLY A 14 -25.11 -1.47 -0.98
CA GLY A 14 -26.46 -1.60 -1.51
C GLY A 14 -26.86 -3.07 -1.63
N GLU A 15 -27.27 -3.50 -2.81
CA GLU A 15 -27.66 -4.89 -3.06
C GLU A 15 -26.47 -5.85 -3.33
N LYS A 16 -25.26 -5.29 -3.53
CA LYS A 16 -24.05 -6.09 -3.84
C LYS A 16 -23.36 -6.54 -2.57
N THR A 17 -23.44 -7.83 -2.24
CA THR A 17 -22.62 -8.45 -1.19
C THR A 17 -21.20 -8.67 -1.72
N VAL A 18 -20.20 -8.12 -1.03
CA VAL A 18 -18.79 -8.24 -1.37
C VAL A 18 -18.14 -9.38 -0.56
N PHE A 19 -18.46 -9.46 0.72
CA PHE A 19 -18.03 -10.56 1.60
C PHE A 19 -19.24 -11.13 2.33
N ARG A 20 -19.28 -12.46 2.44
CA ARG A 20 -20.28 -13.19 3.23
C ARG A 20 -19.56 -14.23 4.06
N ASP A 21 -19.58 -14.06 5.38
CA ASP A 21 -18.96 -14.98 6.35
C ASP A 21 -17.48 -15.29 6.02
N PHE A 22 -16.75 -14.27 5.55
CA PHE A 22 -15.38 -14.41 5.08
C PHE A 22 -14.40 -14.36 6.26
N SER A 23 -13.48 -15.34 6.31
CA SER A 23 -12.45 -15.40 7.35
C SER A 23 -11.09 -15.62 6.72
N VAL A 24 -10.08 -14.92 7.23
CA VAL A 24 -8.69 -15.02 6.77
C VAL A 24 -7.74 -14.55 7.86
N VAL A 25 -6.53 -15.11 7.86
CA VAL A 25 -5.44 -14.72 8.75
C VAL A 25 -4.24 -14.29 7.90
N PHE A 26 -3.66 -13.14 8.20
CA PHE A 26 -2.42 -12.65 7.59
C PHE A 26 -1.31 -12.66 8.64
N PRO A 27 -0.19 -13.38 8.39
CA PRO A 27 0.90 -13.50 9.34
C PRO A 27 1.56 -12.15 9.68
N GLY A 28 1.71 -11.87 10.97
CA GLY A 28 2.42 -10.70 11.46
C GLY A 28 3.89 -10.71 11.02
N GLY A 29 4.38 -9.57 10.49
CA GLY A 29 5.72 -9.45 9.90
C GLY A 29 5.90 -10.17 8.57
N GLY A 30 4.86 -10.84 8.07
CA GLY A 30 4.85 -11.55 6.78
C GLY A 30 4.65 -10.62 5.58
N VAL A 31 4.59 -11.24 4.41
CA VAL A 31 4.18 -10.62 3.14
C VAL A 31 2.99 -11.41 2.62
N SER A 32 1.87 -10.74 2.38
CA SER A 32 0.63 -11.34 1.90
C SER A 32 0.14 -10.62 0.66
N CYS A 33 -0.06 -11.38 -0.42
CA CYS A 33 -0.58 -10.91 -1.70
C CYS A 33 -2.07 -11.20 -1.81
N LEU A 34 -2.89 -10.18 -2.00
CA LEU A 34 -4.32 -10.32 -2.23
C LEU A 34 -4.59 -10.32 -3.74
N MET A 35 -5.00 -11.45 -4.27
CA MET A 35 -5.36 -11.60 -5.68
C MET A 35 -6.84 -11.95 -5.84
N GLY A 36 -7.41 -11.68 -7.01
CA GLY A 36 -8.81 -11.97 -7.30
C GLY A 36 -9.35 -11.08 -8.42
N PRO A 37 -10.58 -11.28 -8.88
CA PRO A 37 -11.18 -10.50 -9.95
C PRO A 37 -11.34 -9.03 -9.58
N SER A 38 -11.42 -8.16 -10.60
CA SER A 38 -11.78 -6.76 -10.40
C SER A 38 -13.18 -6.66 -9.78
N GLY A 39 -13.32 -5.80 -8.76
CA GLY A 39 -14.58 -5.68 -8.01
C GLY A 39 -14.86 -6.83 -7.01
N GLY A 40 -13.91 -7.75 -6.79
CA GLY A 40 -13.98 -8.82 -5.79
C GLY A 40 -13.70 -8.39 -4.35
N GLY A 41 -13.61 -7.09 -4.05
CA GLY A 41 -13.52 -6.61 -2.67
C GLY A 41 -12.11 -6.44 -2.11
N LYS A 42 -11.03 -6.66 -2.88
CA LYS A 42 -9.64 -6.53 -2.40
C LYS A 42 -9.34 -5.17 -1.75
N THR A 43 -9.67 -4.08 -2.44
CA THR A 43 -9.57 -2.71 -1.90
C THR A 43 -10.45 -2.52 -0.66
N THR A 44 -11.67 -3.10 -0.66
CA THR A 44 -12.57 -3.05 0.49
C THR A 44 -11.96 -3.76 1.69
N LEU A 45 -11.31 -4.90 1.48
CA LEU A 45 -10.62 -5.65 2.52
C LEU A 45 -9.48 -4.83 3.14
N LEU A 46 -8.62 -4.23 2.29
CA LEU A 46 -7.57 -3.32 2.77
C LEU A 46 -8.16 -2.12 3.53
N ARG A 47 -9.26 -1.53 3.04
CA ARG A 47 -9.92 -0.40 3.71
C ARG A 47 -10.49 -0.79 5.07
N MET A 48 -11.04 -2.00 5.23
CA MET A 48 -11.50 -2.51 6.52
C MET A 48 -10.33 -2.73 7.48
N ILE A 49 -9.21 -3.30 7.03
CA ILE A 49 -7.99 -3.48 7.84
C ILE A 49 -7.41 -2.10 8.25
N LEU A 50 -7.46 -1.12 7.38
CA LEU A 50 -7.02 0.24 7.69
C LEU A 50 -7.97 0.99 8.65
N GLY A 51 -9.19 0.47 8.88
CA GLY A 51 -10.22 1.13 9.68
C GLY A 51 -10.96 2.25 8.93
N LEU A 52 -10.86 2.28 7.60
CA LEU A 52 -11.54 3.24 6.72
C LEU A 52 -12.94 2.76 6.28
N GLU A 53 -13.22 1.49 6.51
CA GLU A 53 -14.53 0.85 6.30
C GLU A 53 -14.83 -0.05 7.49
N THR A 54 -16.12 -0.20 7.80
CA THR A 54 -16.58 -1.09 8.87
C THR A 54 -17.32 -2.28 8.26
N PRO A 55 -17.04 -3.52 8.65
CA PRO A 55 -17.86 -4.66 8.27
C PRO A 55 -19.25 -4.56 8.91
N GLU A 56 -20.27 -5.17 8.28
CA GLU A 56 -21.62 -5.26 8.83
C GLU A 56 -21.69 -6.26 9.97
N SER A 57 -20.90 -7.33 9.87
CA SER A 57 -20.72 -8.32 10.94
C SER A 57 -19.32 -8.92 10.89
N GLY A 58 -18.95 -9.63 11.96
CA GLY A 58 -17.63 -10.21 12.14
C GLY A 58 -16.68 -9.32 12.95
N SER A 59 -15.42 -9.69 13.00
CA SER A 59 -14.40 -8.95 13.75
C SER A 59 -13.07 -8.92 13.02
N ILE A 60 -12.31 -7.85 13.24
CA ILE A 60 -10.93 -7.69 12.76
C ILE A 60 -10.05 -7.40 13.98
N THR A 61 -9.03 -8.22 14.20
CA THR A 61 -8.12 -8.12 15.34
C THR A 61 -6.66 -8.21 14.89
N GLY A 62 -5.71 -7.87 15.77
CA GLY A 62 -4.27 -7.90 15.47
C GLY A 62 -3.78 -6.79 14.55
N VAL A 63 -4.63 -5.82 14.20
CA VAL A 63 -4.22 -4.68 13.37
C VAL A 63 -3.48 -3.67 14.23
N PRO A 64 -2.22 -3.32 13.88
CA PRO A 64 -1.47 -2.34 14.65
C PRO A 64 -2.08 -0.93 14.54
N GLU A 65 -1.80 -0.10 15.53
CA GLU A 65 -2.31 1.27 15.57
C GLU A 65 -1.74 2.11 14.42
N ARG A 66 -0.40 2.06 14.25
CA ARG A 66 0.30 2.83 13.22
C ARG A 66 0.40 2.02 11.92
N LYS A 67 -0.11 2.62 10.85
CA LYS A 67 -0.23 2.00 9.53
C LYS A 67 0.22 2.97 8.45
N ALA A 68 0.89 2.46 7.43
CA ALA A 68 1.22 3.20 6.21
C ALA A 68 0.49 2.58 5.02
N ALA A 69 0.06 3.40 4.06
CA ALA A 69 -0.69 2.92 2.91
C ALA A 69 -0.33 3.63 1.61
N VAL A 70 -0.29 2.85 0.53
CA VAL A 70 -0.44 3.34 -0.85
C VAL A 70 -1.84 2.94 -1.29
N PHE A 71 -2.67 3.92 -1.60
CA PHE A 71 -4.03 3.71 -2.09
C PHE A 71 -4.03 3.56 -3.62
N GLN A 72 -5.14 3.15 -4.19
CA GLN A 72 -5.31 3.08 -5.63
C GLN A 72 -5.13 4.45 -6.29
N GLU A 73 -5.63 5.53 -5.66
CA GLU A 73 -5.27 6.91 -5.98
C GLU A 73 -4.03 7.32 -5.18
N ASP A 74 -3.14 8.14 -5.77
CA ASP A 74 -1.87 8.51 -5.13
C ASP A 74 -2.03 9.36 -3.87
N ARG A 75 -3.15 10.11 -3.76
CA ARG A 75 -3.51 10.96 -2.61
C ARG A 75 -2.36 11.86 -2.15
N LEU A 76 -1.61 12.40 -3.10
CA LEU A 76 -0.60 13.41 -2.86
C LEU A 76 -1.23 14.80 -2.75
N CYS A 77 -0.61 15.68 -1.98
CA CYS A 77 -0.91 17.10 -2.00
C CYS A 77 -0.37 17.67 -3.31
N PRO A 78 -1.21 18.14 -4.25
CA PRO A 78 -0.77 18.44 -5.62
C PRO A 78 0.09 19.70 -5.70
N GLY A 79 -0.10 20.67 -4.80
CA GLY A 79 0.61 21.95 -4.80
C GLY A 79 1.97 21.95 -4.12
N VAL A 80 2.41 20.80 -3.57
CA VAL A 80 3.72 20.67 -2.92
C VAL A 80 4.54 19.58 -3.60
N SER A 81 5.84 19.59 -3.36
CA SER A 81 6.79 18.67 -3.99
C SER A 81 6.69 17.24 -3.46
N PRO A 82 7.30 16.23 -4.15
CA PRO A 82 7.44 14.88 -3.62
C PRO A 82 8.13 14.85 -2.26
N VAL A 83 9.19 15.64 -2.07
CA VAL A 83 9.89 15.71 -0.78
C VAL A 83 8.94 16.19 0.30
N GLU A 84 8.25 17.30 0.10
CA GLU A 84 7.30 17.84 1.06
C GLU A 84 6.15 16.86 1.35
N ASN A 85 5.63 16.15 0.34
CA ASN A 85 4.63 15.09 0.54
C ASN A 85 5.10 13.98 1.47
N VAL A 86 6.38 13.62 1.43
CA VAL A 86 6.99 12.67 2.37
C VAL A 86 7.09 13.31 3.76
N LEU A 87 7.58 14.54 3.84
CA LEU A 87 7.79 15.24 5.12
C LEU A 87 6.50 15.52 5.88
N LEU A 88 5.35 15.61 5.20
CA LEU A 88 4.03 15.72 5.85
C LEU A 88 3.73 14.55 6.81
N VAL A 89 4.30 13.38 6.58
CA VAL A 89 4.04 12.17 7.38
C VAL A 89 5.25 11.72 8.20
N THR A 90 6.43 12.27 7.95
CA THR A 90 7.67 11.83 8.61
C THR A 90 8.33 12.89 9.47
N GLY A 91 8.04 14.17 9.23
CA GLY A 91 8.75 15.30 9.83
C GLY A 91 9.98 15.75 9.03
N LYS A 92 10.42 16.98 9.29
CA LYS A 92 11.51 17.64 8.56
C LYS A 92 12.89 16.98 8.77
N GLU A 93 13.07 16.30 9.88
CA GLU A 93 14.30 15.57 10.20
C GLU A 93 14.59 14.42 9.24
N LYS A 94 13.60 13.98 8.47
CA LYS A 94 13.72 12.92 7.47
C LYS A 94 14.01 13.42 6.04
N GLU A 95 14.29 14.72 5.84
CA GLU A 95 14.47 15.29 4.50
C GLU A 95 15.59 14.60 3.70
N GLY A 96 16.72 14.33 4.33
CA GLY A 96 17.84 13.64 3.65
C GLY A 96 17.45 12.21 3.20
N GLU A 97 16.73 11.47 4.05
CA GLU A 97 16.26 10.12 3.73
C GLU A 97 15.17 10.17 2.63
N ALA A 98 14.29 11.18 2.67
CA ALA A 98 13.24 11.39 1.66
C ALA A 98 13.84 11.69 0.29
N ARG A 99 14.81 12.62 0.20
CA ARG A 99 15.51 12.96 -1.05
C ARG A 99 16.25 11.75 -1.62
N SER A 100 16.95 10.98 -0.77
CA SER A 100 17.66 9.78 -1.19
C SER A 100 16.69 8.72 -1.77
N LEU A 101 15.61 8.38 -1.06
CA LEU A 101 14.66 7.38 -1.52
C LEU A 101 13.94 7.82 -2.80
N LEU A 102 13.54 9.09 -2.90
CA LEU A 102 12.91 9.62 -4.09
C LEU A 102 13.85 9.58 -5.31
N THR A 103 15.15 9.87 -5.11
CA THR A 103 16.17 9.73 -6.15
C THR A 103 16.33 8.28 -6.59
N GLU A 104 16.37 7.32 -5.66
CA GLU A 104 16.43 5.89 -5.97
C GLU A 104 15.17 5.40 -6.72
N LEU A 105 14.03 6.04 -6.47
CA LEU A 105 12.79 5.82 -7.22
C LEU A 105 12.76 6.54 -8.58
N GLY A 106 13.88 7.19 -8.99
CA GLY A 106 13.99 7.87 -10.28
C GLY A 106 13.25 9.20 -10.36
N LEU A 107 13.15 9.94 -9.24
CA LEU A 107 12.59 11.29 -9.19
C LEU A 107 13.65 12.38 -8.95
N GLY A 108 14.95 12.07 -9.12
CA GLY A 108 16.04 12.98 -8.78
C GLY A 108 15.91 14.39 -9.37
N ASP A 109 15.50 14.49 -10.65
CA ASP A 109 15.31 15.76 -11.35
C ASP A 109 14.00 16.49 -11.01
N SER A 110 13.16 15.91 -10.17
CA SER A 110 11.80 16.40 -9.89
C SER A 110 11.49 16.49 -8.39
N LEU A 111 12.51 16.46 -7.55
CA LEU A 111 12.36 16.45 -6.09
C LEU A 111 11.62 17.67 -5.55
N ASP A 112 11.81 18.81 -6.18
CA ASP A 112 11.29 20.11 -5.73
C ASP A 112 10.18 20.66 -6.65
N LEU A 113 9.76 19.91 -7.70
CA LEU A 113 8.63 20.27 -8.54
C LEU A 113 7.31 19.97 -7.84
N PRO A 114 6.26 20.77 -7.99
CA PRO A 114 4.92 20.46 -7.47
C PRO A 114 4.39 19.14 -8.05
N CYS A 115 3.73 18.33 -7.22
CA CYS A 115 3.21 17.02 -7.66
C CYS A 115 2.18 17.10 -8.79
N CYS A 116 1.50 18.24 -8.98
CA CYS A 116 0.61 18.46 -10.11
C CYS A 116 1.33 18.48 -11.47
N GLU A 117 2.63 18.78 -11.51
CA GLU A 117 3.46 18.82 -12.72
C GLU A 117 4.07 17.45 -13.05
N LEU A 118 3.97 16.47 -12.15
CA LEU A 118 4.53 15.15 -12.34
C LEU A 118 3.65 14.27 -13.24
N SER A 119 4.27 13.35 -13.98
CA SER A 119 3.55 12.27 -14.66
C SER A 119 2.84 11.32 -13.67
N GLY A 120 1.87 10.54 -14.14
CA GLY A 120 1.18 9.56 -13.29
C GLY A 120 2.14 8.57 -12.62
N GLY A 121 3.10 8.02 -13.37
CA GLY A 121 4.11 7.12 -12.83
C GLY A 121 5.04 7.78 -11.81
N MET A 122 5.38 9.07 -11.98
CA MET A 122 6.16 9.82 -11.01
C MET A 122 5.39 10.06 -9.72
N ARG A 123 4.11 10.46 -9.82
CA ARG A 123 3.23 10.58 -8.64
C ARG A 123 3.11 9.26 -7.89
N ARG A 124 2.93 8.16 -8.64
CA ARG A 124 2.84 6.82 -8.03
C ARG A 124 4.09 6.48 -7.23
N ARG A 125 5.28 6.73 -7.77
CA ARG A 125 6.56 6.52 -7.08
C ARG A 125 6.73 7.43 -5.86
N ALA A 126 6.30 8.68 -5.93
CA ALA A 126 6.27 9.60 -4.79
C ALA A 126 5.33 9.09 -3.66
N ALA A 127 4.15 8.57 -4.01
CA ALA A 127 3.22 7.98 -3.05
C ALA A 127 3.81 6.73 -2.37
N ILE A 128 4.56 5.92 -3.13
CA ILE A 128 5.30 4.78 -2.58
C ILE A 128 6.37 5.28 -1.58
N ALA A 129 7.19 6.27 -1.95
CA ALA A 129 8.21 6.84 -1.07
C ALA A 129 7.60 7.32 0.25
N ARG A 130 6.49 8.06 0.20
CA ARG A 130 5.77 8.54 1.37
C ARG A 130 5.34 7.40 2.30
N ALA A 131 4.78 6.33 1.76
CA ALA A 131 4.36 5.19 2.55
C ALA A 131 5.53 4.39 3.13
N LEU A 132 6.64 4.28 2.39
CA LEU A 132 7.82 3.55 2.85
C LEU A 132 8.52 4.24 4.03
N LEU A 133 8.57 5.57 4.05
CA LEU A 133 9.20 6.35 5.12
C LEU A 133 8.24 6.66 6.27
N ALA A 134 6.93 6.55 6.08
CA ALA A 134 5.98 6.67 7.18
C ALA A 134 6.21 5.59 8.24
N GLU A 135 6.04 5.97 9.50
CA GLU A 135 6.12 5.04 10.61
C GLU A 135 4.91 4.09 10.66
N GLY A 136 5.12 2.89 11.20
CA GLY A 136 4.06 1.91 11.41
C GLY A 136 4.56 0.49 11.28
N GLU A 137 3.77 -0.46 11.79
CA GLU A 137 4.07 -1.89 11.74
C GLU A 137 3.34 -2.59 10.59
N LEU A 138 2.37 -1.92 9.97
CA LEU A 138 1.63 -2.42 8.80
C LEU A 138 1.86 -1.48 7.62
N LEU A 139 2.23 -2.07 6.48
CA LEU A 139 2.29 -1.41 5.18
C LEU A 139 1.26 -2.07 4.25
N THR A 140 0.33 -1.28 3.73
CA THR A 140 -0.65 -1.76 2.75
C THR A 140 -0.43 -1.09 1.40
N LEU A 141 -0.48 -1.86 0.32
CA LEU A 141 -0.27 -1.34 -1.03
C LEU A 141 -1.41 -1.81 -1.94
N ASP A 142 -2.19 -0.89 -2.47
CA ASP A 142 -3.28 -1.18 -3.40
C ASP A 142 -2.85 -0.86 -4.84
N GLU A 143 -2.60 -1.91 -5.64
CA GLU A 143 -2.08 -1.85 -7.02
C GLU A 143 -0.84 -0.92 -7.13
N PRO A 144 0.23 -1.14 -6.34
CA PRO A 144 1.30 -0.15 -6.12
C PRO A 144 2.07 0.22 -7.39
N PHE A 145 2.12 -0.66 -8.37
CA PHE A 145 2.96 -0.46 -9.56
C PHE A 145 2.17 -0.15 -10.83
N LYS A 146 0.87 0.10 -10.69
CA LYS A 146 0.01 0.47 -11.80
C LYS A 146 0.56 1.69 -12.54
N GLY A 147 0.70 1.57 -13.87
CA GLY A 147 1.20 2.65 -14.73
C GLY A 147 2.72 2.83 -14.71
N LEU A 148 3.47 1.95 -14.04
CA LEU A 148 4.94 1.91 -14.12
C LEU A 148 5.38 0.99 -15.26
N ASP A 149 6.42 1.41 -15.98
CA ASP A 149 7.15 0.52 -16.87
C ASP A 149 7.90 -0.57 -16.08
N GLU A 150 8.38 -1.59 -16.79
CA GLU A 150 9.02 -2.76 -16.17
C GLU A 150 10.26 -2.41 -15.34
N GLN A 151 11.07 -1.46 -15.78
CA GLN A 151 12.30 -1.05 -15.07
C GLN A 151 11.93 -0.35 -13.75
N ASN A 152 11.02 0.63 -13.79
CA ASN A 152 10.55 1.35 -12.62
C ASN A 152 9.79 0.43 -11.65
N ARG A 153 9.03 -0.53 -12.17
CA ARG A 153 8.32 -1.55 -11.37
C ARG A 153 9.30 -2.39 -10.55
N ARG A 154 10.33 -2.94 -11.18
CA ARG A 154 11.36 -3.75 -10.50
C ARG A 154 12.13 -2.94 -9.46
N ALA A 155 12.52 -1.72 -9.79
CA ALA A 155 13.21 -0.83 -8.86
C ALA A 155 12.33 -0.51 -7.64
N ALA A 156 11.06 -0.13 -7.86
CA ALA A 156 10.12 0.16 -6.79
C ALA A 156 9.84 -1.07 -5.91
N ALA A 157 9.68 -2.26 -6.50
CA ALA A 157 9.47 -3.50 -5.74
C ALA A 157 10.67 -3.84 -4.84
N ALA A 158 11.90 -3.72 -5.34
CA ALA A 158 13.11 -3.91 -4.56
C ALA A 158 13.19 -2.93 -3.37
N LEU A 159 12.81 -1.66 -3.60
CA LEU A 159 12.77 -0.64 -2.55
C LEU A 159 11.67 -0.93 -1.51
N VAL A 160 10.48 -1.37 -1.94
CA VAL A 160 9.42 -1.81 -1.02
C VAL A 160 9.94 -2.90 -0.09
N LEU A 161 10.58 -3.94 -0.62
CA LEU A 161 11.12 -5.04 0.18
C LEU A 161 12.23 -4.57 1.14
N ARG A 162 13.14 -3.68 0.68
CA ARG A 162 14.22 -3.14 1.50
C ARG A 162 13.69 -2.25 2.63
N TYR A 163 12.78 -1.33 2.31
CA TYR A 163 12.24 -0.37 3.28
C TYR A 163 11.10 -0.92 4.13
N ARG A 164 10.59 -2.10 3.82
CA ARG A 164 9.62 -2.81 4.67
C ARG A 164 10.15 -3.01 6.10
N ARG A 165 11.44 -3.25 6.27
CA ARG A 165 12.12 -3.34 7.58
C ARG A 165 11.40 -4.29 8.56
N GLY A 166 10.89 -5.44 8.07
CA GLY A 166 10.18 -6.42 8.89
C GLY A 166 8.69 -6.10 9.16
N ARG A 167 8.14 -4.96 8.72
CA ARG A 167 6.71 -4.65 8.82
C ARG A 167 5.86 -5.71 8.13
N THR A 168 4.65 -5.94 8.62
CA THR A 168 3.64 -6.70 7.89
C THR A 168 3.32 -5.98 6.58
N LEU A 169 3.40 -6.68 5.46
CA LEU A 169 3.07 -6.14 4.14
C LEU A 169 1.85 -6.85 3.58
N LEU A 170 0.77 -6.11 3.37
CA LEU A 170 -0.40 -6.56 2.62
C LEU A 170 -0.47 -5.79 1.32
N TYR A 171 -0.51 -6.48 0.19
CA TYR A 171 -0.63 -5.80 -1.10
C TYR A 171 -1.64 -6.46 -2.02
N VAL A 172 -2.27 -5.62 -2.83
CA VAL A 172 -3.23 -6.03 -3.85
C VAL A 172 -2.57 -5.91 -5.21
N THR A 173 -2.67 -6.94 -6.01
CA THR A 173 -2.35 -6.91 -7.44
C THR A 173 -3.23 -7.88 -8.21
N HIS A 174 -3.38 -7.65 -9.49
CA HIS A 174 -3.97 -8.59 -10.44
C HIS A 174 -2.90 -9.17 -11.39
N GLU A 175 -1.65 -8.71 -11.29
CA GLU A 175 -0.54 -9.15 -12.13
C GLU A 175 0.33 -10.18 -11.41
N ARG A 176 0.44 -11.39 -11.97
CA ARG A 176 1.30 -12.46 -11.42
C ARG A 176 2.78 -12.06 -11.38
N GLY A 177 3.21 -11.21 -12.32
CA GLY A 177 4.57 -10.68 -12.34
C GLY A 177 4.88 -9.83 -11.11
N GLU A 178 3.96 -9.01 -10.66
CA GLU A 178 4.12 -8.21 -9.43
C GLU A 178 4.15 -9.09 -8.18
N ALA A 179 3.29 -10.12 -8.14
CA ALA A 179 3.30 -11.10 -7.05
C ALA A 179 4.66 -11.83 -6.96
N ALA A 180 5.29 -12.13 -8.10
CA ALA A 180 6.62 -12.73 -8.12
C ALA A 180 7.72 -11.76 -7.64
N LEU A 181 7.59 -10.44 -7.88
CA LEU A 181 8.57 -9.43 -7.45
C LEU A 181 8.55 -9.19 -5.94
N LEU A 182 7.37 -9.08 -5.33
CA LEU A 182 7.22 -8.83 -3.90
C LEU A 182 7.21 -10.13 -3.08
N GLY A 183 6.86 -11.25 -3.69
CA GLY A 183 6.75 -12.54 -3.01
C GLY A 183 5.63 -12.58 -1.99
N GLY A 184 5.73 -13.55 -1.06
CA GLY A 184 4.76 -13.75 0.01
C GLY A 184 3.69 -14.78 -0.32
N GLU A 185 2.81 -15.02 0.65
CA GLU A 185 1.68 -15.94 0.50
C GLU A 185 0.56 -15.29 -0.32
N VAL A 186 0.00 -16.04 -1.27
CA VAL A 186 -1.07 -15.54 -2.14
C VAL A 186 -2.43 -15.96 -1.60
N TYR A 187 -3.28 -14.98 -1.30
CA TYR A 187 -4.64 -15.15 -0.85
C TYR A 187 -5.62 -14.83 -1.98
N GLN A 188 -6.43 -15.81 -2.36
CA GLN A 188 -7.49 -15.60 -3.35
C GLN A 188 -8.69 -14.96 -2.68
N ILE A 189 -9.03 -13.75 -3.12
CA ILE A 189 -10.21 -13.03 -2.66
C ILE A 189 -11.35 -13.29 -3.66
N PRO A 190 -12.58 -13.53 -3.17
CA PRO A 190 -13.73 -13.91 -4.01
C PRO A 190 -14.03 -12.98 -5.18
#